data_7a64fd169662365629a9ce1c9b8b3c2a
#
_entry.id   7a64fd169662365629a9ce1c9b8b3c2a
#
_cell.length_a   1.000
_cell.length_b   1.000
_cell.length_c   1.000
_cell.angle_alpha   90.00
_cell.angle_beta   90.00
_cell.angle_gamma   90.00
#
_symmetry.space_group_name_H-M   'P 1'
#
loop_
_entity.id
_entity.type
_entity.pdbx_description
1 polymer ?
#
loop_
_entity_poly.entity_id
_entity_poly.type
_entity_poly.pdbx_seq_one_letter_code
_entity_poly.pdbx_strand_id
1 'polypeptide(L)'
;MNKYIKITNYAPYVNRLSLEKLGYSSKRNDPNTIGQFGSGIKYAPIAALRLGLDFVFTGNDDKGSYILKYKSQVQDGINCIVYDYGNYTENSSFTLEAGIMSWDNEFQIYREAISNAKDGMNWHRSIVNKITVEKDQFSVFITASPAMMEIYNNHDLYFCENANKVFTHLGSSMLEKVSNDLRIFCKTVLCHKDSQNNSMFDYEINNAGLNEDRLLKSFYSSEYDIISLYSNIKDEKLQTKIIKKALSNNKFFEFKDISESKWSLYSFDKSWAGAFYSMFGKNAVIINPNLIDVDAIRYRIKEYGCEPIQINSMGLYTLLQLSGVETALSKLGEKINYQTEDDISKYPKLVEAIKIAEFFEPGLKKMKLPIVVFASASSEIKILGQVVNLNTEDAQIMIEQKHAIDSDIPNIIGTIIHEYDHYSSKITDMDYKAFRDLADKRIGKLFYSIHNETVGDFHNGIIKFKSLDILKLKTLNYVIEYSSALNAHIAKFGELLYILEIPKKIAHQIGTLSVSENGAEFTLNIKQQGKMKRINQ
;
A
#
# COMPACT_ATOMS: atom_id res chain seq x y z
N MET A 1 20.23 -49.05 2.98
CA MET A 1 19.25 -49.05 4.09
C MET A 1 18.45 -47.77 4.01
N ASN A 2 17.12 -47.89 4.00
CA ASN A 2 16.28 -46.69 3.98
C ASN A 2 16.39 -45.98 5.33
N LYS A 3 16.63 -44.67 5.30
CA LYS A 3 16.54 -43.81 6.46
C LYS A 3 15.16 -43.22 6.59
N TYR A 4 14.69 -43.06 7.81
CA TYR A 4 13.39 -42.48 8.11
C TYR A 4 13.55 -41.31 9.09
N ILE A 5 12.73 -40.29 8.91
CA ILE A 5 12.46 -39.32 9.97
C ILE A 5 11.37 -39.93 10.84
N LYS A 6 11.68 -40.18 12.10
CA LYS A 6 10.73 -40.61 13.12
C LYS A 6 10.23 -39.38 13.87
N ILE A 7 8.92 -39.22 13.94
CA ILE A 7 8.23 -38.20 14.71
C ILE A 7 7.33 -38.93 15.70
N THR A 8 7.50 -38.70 16.98
CA THR A 8 6.85 -39.49 18.02
C THR A 8 6.35 -38.62 19.17
N ASN A 9 5.30 -39.08 19.84
CA ASN A 9 4.80 -38.50 21.08
C ASN A 9 4.34 -39.59 22.04
N TYR A 10 4.21 -39.25 23.34
CA TYR A 10 3.62 -40.13 24.31
C TYR A 10 2.12 -40.25 24.04
N ALA A 11 1.68 -41.46 23.67
CA ALA A 11 0.30 -41.82 23.44
C ALA A 11 0.14 -43.33 23.63
N PRO A 12 -0.20 -43.79 24.84
CA PRO A 12 -0.30 -45.22 25.15
C PRO A 12 -1.40 -45.95 24.39
N TYR A 13 -2.37 -45.17 23.91
CA TYR A 13 -3.49 -45.67 23.11
C TYR A 13 -3.83 -44.73 21.96
N VAL A 14 -3.77 -45.21 20.73
CA VAL A 14 -4.25 -44.52 19.53
C VAL A 14 -5.06 -45.53 18.71
N ASN A 15 -6.38 -45.38 18.73
CA ASN A 15 -7.27 -46.24 17.96
C ASN A 15 -6.96 -46.09 16.45
N ARG A 16 -6.61 -47.20 15.77
CA ARG A 16 -6.27 -47.22 14.34
C ARG A 16 -7.39 -46.67 13.47
N LEU A 17 -8.67 -46.79 13.88
CA LEU A 17 -9.81 -46.19 13.17
C LEU A 17 -9.69 -44.67 13.06
N SER A 18 -8.99 -44.03 14.00
CA SER A 18 -8.70 -42.58 13.94
C SER A 18 -7.77 -42.20 12.79
N LEU A 19 -7.01 -43.16 12.28
CA LEU A 19 -6.10 -42.99 11.13
C LEU A 19 -6.76 -43.38 9.81
N GLU A 20 -7.79 -44.17 9.84
CA GLU A 20 -8.47 -44.72 8.67
C GLU A 20 -9.70 -43.88 8.25
N LYS A 21 -10.49 -43.37 9.21
CA LYS A 21 -11.77 -42.71 8.94
C LYS A 21 -11.63 -41.20 8.78
N LEU A 22 -11.96 -40.71 7.58
CA LEU A 22 -11.99 -39.29 7.31
C LEU A 22 -12.98 -38.57 8.23
N GLY A 23 -12.61 -37.38 8.70
CA GLY A 23 -13.45 -36.56 9.57
C GLY A 23 -13.49 -37.03 11.04
N TYR A 24 -12.90 -38.16 11.38
CA TYR A 24 -12.79 -38.56 12.77
C TYR A 24 -11.62 -37.81 13.44
N SER A 25 -11.93 -36.97 14.42
CA SER A 25 -10.94 -36.26 15.24
C SER A 25 -11.44 -36.21 16.68
N SER A 26 -10.65 -36.72 17.59
CA SER A 26 -10.89 -36.59 19.04
C SER A 26 -10.63 -35.16 19.55
N LYS A 27 -10.06 -34.29 18.70
CA LYS A 27 -9.57 -32.93 19.04
C LYS A 27 -10.44 -31.84 18.42
N ARG A 28 -11.55 -32.15 17.75
CA ARG A 28 -12.35 -31.21 16.95
C ARG A 28 -12.86 -30.01 17.74
N ASN A 29 -13.18 -30.18 18.99
CA ASN A 29 -13.78 -29.15 19.85
C ASN A 29 -12.74 -28.50 20.80
N ASP A 30 -11.47 -28.82 20.67
CA ASP A 30 -10.41 -28.22 21.49
C ASP A 30 -9.72 -27.08 20.72
N PRO A 31 -9.97 -25.80 21.08
CA PRO A 31 -9.38 -24.66 20.39
C PRO A 31 -7.85 -24.57 20.53
N ASN A 32 -7.28 -25.28 21.50
CA ASN A 32 -5.85 -25.24 21.76
C ASN A 32 -5.05 -26.21 20.89
N THR A 33 -5.70 -27.19 20.26
CA THR A 33 -5.02 -28.18 19.43
C THR A 33 -4.77 -27.68 18.01
N ILE A 34 -3.70 -28.16 17.40
CA ILE A 34 -3.35 -27.87 16.01
C ILE A 34 -4.18 -28.77 15.08
N GLY A 35 -4.39 -30.03 15.45
CA GLY A 35 -5.03 -31.10 14.65
C GLY A 35 -6.56 -31.11 14.63
N GLN A 36 -7.23 -29.96 14.45
CA GLN A 36 -8.69 -29.83 14.57
C GLN A 36 -9.49 -30.46 13.42
N PHE A 37 -8.97 -30.43 12.19
CA PHE A 37 -9.74 -30.83 10.99
C PHE A 37 -9.95 -32.35 10.87
N GLY A 38 -9.07 -33.16 11.44
CA GLY A 38 -9.17 -34.62 11.42
C GLY A 38 -8.97 -35.26 10.05
N SER A 39 -8.54 -34.48 9.05
CA SER A 39 -8.30 -34.92 7.67
C SER A 39 -6.81 -34.98 7.32
N GLY A 40 -6.00 -34.03 7.77
CA GLY A 40 -4.62 -33.86 7.35
C GLY A 40 -3.75 -35.10 7.58
N ILE A 41 -3.84 -35.72 8.77
CA ILE A 41 -3.04 -36.93 9.09
C ILE A 41 -3.41 -38.14 8.20
N LYS A 42 -4.59 -38.15 7.55
CA LYS A 42 -5.03 -39.19 6.63
C LYS A 42 -4.67 -38.87 5.19
N TYR A 43 -4.57 -37.59 4.86
CA TYR A 43 -4.11 -37.15 3.54
C TYR A 43 -2.59 -37.18 3.40
N ALA A 44 -1.84 -36.98 4.50
CA ALA A 44 -0.39 -37.01 4.48
C ALA A 44 0.20 -38.34 3.93
N PRO A 45 -0.27 -39.54 4.32
CA PRO A 45 0.23 -40.79 3.72
C PRO A 45 -0.14 -40.95 2.25
N ILE A 46 -1.32 -40.42 1.80
CA ILE A 46 -1.72 -40.45 0.40
C ILE A 46 -0.82 -39.51 -0.43
N ALA A 47 -0.56 -38.31 0.08
CA ALA A 47 0.37 -37.38 -0.55
C ALA A 47 1.81 -37.96 -0.59
N ALA A 48 2.26 -38.63 0.47
CA ALA A 48 3.54 -39.31 0.50
C ALA A 48 3.64 -40.39 -0.59
N LEU A 49 2.59 -41.20 -0.78
CA LEU A 49 2.55 -42.19 -1.86
C LEU A 49 2.68 -41.57 -3.25
N ARG A 50 2.00 -40.43 -3.50
CA ARG A 50 2.13 -39.69 -4.76
C ARG A 50 3.58 -39.24 -5.04
N LEU A 51 4.30 -38.89 -3.99
CA LEU A 51 5.71 -38.49 -4.06
C LEU A 51 6.71 -39.66 -3.99
N GLY A 52 6.20 -40.90 -3.94
CA GLY A 52 7.04 -42.10 -3.84
C GLY A 52 7.70 -42.28 -2.46
N LEU A 53 7.14 -41.71 -1.41
CA LEU A 53 7.66 -41.77 -0.04
C LEU A 53 6.87 -42.80 0.79
N ASP A 54 7.58 -43.51 1.68
CA ASP A 54 6.92 -44.26 2.74
C ASP A 54 6.42 -43.31 3.83
N PHE A 55 5.20 -43.54 4.29
CA PHE A 55 4.62 -42.91 5.47
C PHE A 55 3.98 -44.00 6.33
N VAL A 56 4.55 -44.28 7.49
CA VAL A 56 4.18 -45.41 8.30
C VAL A 56 3.81 -44.97 9.70
N PHE A 57 2.69 -45.44 10.20
CA PHE A 57 2.25 -45.25 11.57
C PHE A 57 2.62 -46.46 12.42
N THR A 58 3.03 -46.20 13.66
CA THR A 58 3.13 -47.24 14.67
C THR A 58 2.47 -46.79 15.97
N GLY A 59 1.77 -47.67 16.62
CA GLY A 59 1.03 -47.35 17.84
C GLY A 59 0.51 -48.59 18.55
N ASN A 60 -0.30 -48.36 19.58
CA ASN A 60 -0.97 -49.39 20.36
C ASN A 60 -2.47 -49.08 20.49
N ASP A 61 -3.33 -50.06 20.36
CA ASP A 61 -4.74 -49.96 20.64
C ASP A 61 -5.26 -51.22 21.38
N ASP A 62 -6.56 -51.39 21.50
CA ASP A 62 -7.21 -52.55 22.14
C ASP A 62 -6.90 -53.89 21.48
N LYS A 63 -6.48 -53.92 20.22
CA LYS A 63 -6.05 -55.10 19.47
C LYS A 63 -4.53 -55.38 19.61
N GLY A 64 -3.80 -54.53 20.32
CA GLY A 64 -2.35 -54.61 20.53
C GLY A 64 -1.55 -53.61 19.72
N SER A 65 -0.25 -53.85 19.63
CA SER A 65 0.66 -53.03 18.84
C SER A 65 0.43 -53.19 17.34
N TYR A 66 0.52 -52.10 16.58
CA TYR A 66 0.34 -52.14 15.14
C TYR A 66 1.40 -51.35 14.39
N ILE A 67 1.63 -51.76 13.15
CA ILE A 67 2.28 -50.98 12.08
C ILE A 67 1.23 -50.82 10.98
N LEU A 68 0.95 -49.58 10.64
CA LEU A 68 0.01 -49.26 9.56
C LEU A 68 0.72 -48.49 8.46
N LYS A 69 0.70 -49.01 7.25
CA LYS A 69 1.21 -48.36 6.04
C LYS A 69 0.11 -48.22 5.02
N TYR A 70 0.01 -47.09 4.36
CA TYR A 70 -0.84 -46.97 3.19
C TYR A 70 -0.07 -47.48 1.96
N LYS A 71 -0.76 -48.22 1.11
CA LYS A 71 -0.24 -48.69 -0.18
C LYS A 71 -1.24 -48.39 -1.29
N SER A 72 -0.73 -48.23 -2.50
CA SER A 72 -1.58 -48.16 -3.69
C SER A 72 -1.72 -49.54 -4.30
N GLN A 73 -2.97 -49.90 -4.68
CA GLN A 73 -3.31 -51.14 -5.40
C GLN A 73 -4.30 -50.80 -6.49
N VAL A 74 -4.08 -51.34 -7.69
CA VAL A 74 -5.02 -51.17 -8.81
C VAL A 74 -6.23 -52.08 -8.58
N GLN A 75 -7.42 -51.50 -8.55
CA GLN A 75 -8.71 -52.18 -8.48
C GLN A 75 -9.60 -51.59 -9.57
N ASP A 76 -10.10 -52.42 -10.47
CA ASP A 76 -10.96 -52.04 -11.60
C ASP A 76 -10.34 -50.87 -12.45
N GLY A 77 -9.02 -50.84 -12.59
CA GLY A 77 -8.31 -49.81 -13.34
C GLY A 77 -8.08 -48.52 -12.58
N ILE A 78 -8.48 -48.42 -11.31
CA ILE A 78 -8.31 -47.25 -10.44
C ILE A 78 -7.24 -47.57 -9.38
N ASN A 79 -6.38 -46.59 -9.11
CA ASN A 79 -5.41 -46.70 -8.01
C ASN A 79 -6.12 -46.46 -6.67
N CYS A 80 -6.49 -47.54 -6.01
CA CYS A 80 -7.12 -47.50 -4.70
C CYS A 80 -6.08 -47.58 -3.59
N ILE A 81 -6.36 -46.95 -2.44
CA ILE A 81 -5.53 -47.06 -1.25
C ILE A 81 -5.97 -48.29 -0.46
N VAL A 82 -5.01 -49.06 0.00
CA VAL A 82 -5.21 -50.15 0.95
C VAL A 82 -4.37 -49.89 2.23
N TYR A 83 -4.94 -50.27 3.36
CA TYR A 83 -4.29 -50.26 4.66
C TYR A 83 -3.52 -51.56 4.85
N ASP A 84 -2.20 -51.46 4.94
CA ASP A 84 -1.32 -52.60 5.14
C ASP A 84 -0.85 -52.64 6.58
N TYR A 85 -1.19 -53.72 7.28
CA TYR A 85 -0.80 -54.02 8.67
C TYR A 85 0.35 -55.02 8.76
N GLY A 86 0.97 -55.33 7.64
CA GLY A 86 2.10 -56.28 7.56
C GLY A 86 1.63 -57.71 7.39
N ASN A 87 0.71 -58.21 8.22
CA ASN A 87 0.16 -59.57 8.18
C ASN A 87 -1.19 -59.66 7.41
N TYR A 88 -1.87 -58.54 7.20
CA TYR A 88 -3.08 -58.46 6.43
C TYR A 88 -3.25 -57.06 5.84
N THR A 89 -4.12 -56.93 4.84
CA THR A 89 -4.50 -55.66 4.22
C THR A 89 -6.02 -55.46 4.31
N GLU A 90 -6.43 -54.19 4.43
CA GLU A 90 -7.84 -53.78 4.39
C GLU A 90 -8.03 -52.74 3.28
N ASN A 91 -9.15 -52.82 2.56
CA ASN A 91 -9.50 -51.82 1.57
C ASN A 91 -9.91 -50.52 2.24
N SER A 92 -9.42 -49.43 1.74
CA SER A 92 -9.88 -48.10 2.15
C SER A 92 -11.00 -47.61 1.21
N SER A 93 -11.64 -46.51 1.61
CA SER A 93 -12.54 -45.75 0.74
C SER A 93 -11.83 -44.68 -0.09
N PHE A 94 -10.52 -44.66 -0.08
CA PHE A 94 -9.72 -43.64 -0.76
C PHE A 94 -9.11 -44.16 -2.07
N THR A 95 -9.03 -43.30 -3.05
CA THR A 95 -8.19 -43.47 -4.21
C THR A 95 -6.86 -42.71 -4.03
N LEU A 96 -5.90 -42.92 -4.90
CA LEU A 96 -4.63 -42.18 -4.87
C LEU A 96 -4.83 -40.66 -5.13
N GLU A 97 -5.93 -40.29 -5.81
CA GLU A 97 -6.36 -38.92 -6.05
C GLU A 97 -7.10 -38.30 -4.88
N ALA A 98 -7.43 -39.08 -3.83
CA ALA A 98 -8.14 -38.56 -2.67
C ALA A 98 -7.28 -37.60 -1.88
N GLY A 99 -7.93 -36.60 -1.28
CA GLY A 99 -7.29 -35.59 -0.47
C GLY A 99 -6.95 -34.33 -1.22
N ILE A 100 -6.02 -33.57 -0.65
CA ILE A 100 -5.66 -32.26 -1.17
C ILE A 100 -4.60 -32.43 -2.28
N MET A 101 -5.02 -32.20 -3.52
CA MET A 101 -4.15 -32.39 -4.69
C MET A 101 -2.99 -31.39 -4.75
N SER A 102 -3.12 -30.23 -4.10
CA SER A 102 -2.05 -29.23 -3.99
C SER A 102 -0.91 -29.64 -3.03
N TRP A 103 -1.05 -30.77 -2.35
CA TRP A 103 0.06 -31.34 -1.56
C TRP A 103 1.05 -32.07 -2.49
N ASP A 104 1.86 -31.27 -3.14
CA ASP A 104 2.84 -31.68 -4.16
C ASP A 104 4.29 -31.63 -3.68
N ASN A 105 4.51 -31.30 -2.40
CA ASN A 105 5.82 -31.24 -1.79
C ASN A 105 5.85 -31.86 -0.38
N GLU A 106 7.05 -32.19 0.08
CA GLU A 106 7.25 -32.89 1.35
C GLU A 106 6.91 -32.04 2.58
N PHE A 107 6.85 -30.71 2.44
CA PHE A 107 6.57 -29.85 3.59
C PHE A 107 5.18 -30.10 4.17
N GLN A 108 4.13 -30.23 3.35
CA GLN A 108 2.78 -30.47 3.85
C GLN A 108 2.70 -31.82 4.62
N ILE A 109 3.39 -32.84 4.11
CA ILE A 109 3.47 -34.16 4.75
C ILE A 109 4.15 -34.08 6.12
N TYR A 110 5.31 -33.45 6.15
CA TYR A 110 6.08 -33.25 7.37
C TYR A 110 5.32 -32.39 8.39
N ARG A 111 4.70 -31.32 7.93
CA ARG A 111 3.90 -30.41 8.74
C ARG A 111 2.76 -31.13 9.46
N GLU A 112 2.03 -32.00 8.77
CA GLU A 112 0.92 -32.73 9.37
C GLU A 112 1.41 -33.74 10.42
N ALA A 113 2.51 -34.43 10.18
CA ALA A 113 3.08 -35.34 11.15
C ALA A 113 3.54 -34.59 12.42
N ILE A 114 4.27 -33.48 12.26
CA ILE A 114 4.71 -32.64 13.40
C ILE A 114 3.51 -32.05 14.15
N SER A 115 2.54 -31.46 13.42
CA SER A 115 1.38 -30.82 14.05
C SER A 115 0.57 -31.79 14.90
N ASN A 116 0.41 -33.03 14.45
CA ASN A 116 -0.28 -34.04 15.22
C ASN A 116 0.54 -34.55 16.42
N ALA A 117 1.86 -34.65 16.27
CA ALA A 117 2.75 -35.04 17.38
C ALA A 117 2.79 -33.96 18.48
N LYS A 118 2.82 -32.67 18.08
CA LYS A 118 2.84 -31.52 19.01
C LYS A 118 1.56 -31.43 19.86
N ASP A 119 0.46 -31.89 19.38
CA ASP A 119 -0.78 -31.98 20.18
C ASP A 119 -0.72 -33.05 21.26
N GLY A 120 0.28 -33.93 21.24
CA GLY A 120 0.57 -34.94 22.26
C GLY A 120 1.64 -34.50 23.22
N MET A 121 1.80 -35.25 24.29
CA MET A 121 2.84 -35.03 25.30
C MET A 121 4.21 -35.58 24.85
N ASN A 122 5.28 -34.90 25.26
CA ASN A 122 6.67 -35.38 25.09
C ASN A 122 7.02 -35.75 23.65
N TRP A 123 6.56 -34.92 22.67
CA TRP A 123 6.90 -35.15 21.30
C TRP A 123 8.38 -34.87 21.00
N HIS A 124 8.94 -35.65 20.09
CA HIS A 124 10.28 -35.43 19.57
C HIS A 124 10.44 -36.00 18.16
N ARG A 125 11.51 -35.64 17.50
CA ARG A 125 11.86 -36.09 16.14
C ARG A 125 13.32 -36.59 16.12
N SER A 126 13.55 -37.62 15.30
CA SER A 126 14.89 -38.21 15.15
C SER A 126 15.04 -38.87 13.79
N ILE A 127 16.27 -39.17 13.40
CA ILE A 127 16.57 -39.95 12.19
C ILE A 127 16.88 -41.37 12.61
N VAL A 128 16.22 -42.34 12.00
CA VAL A 128 16.37 -43.75 12.31
C VAL A 128 16.55 -44.60 11.05
N ASN A 129 17.12 -45.80 11.18
CA ASN A 129 17.35 -46.70 10.06
C ASN A 129 16.32 -47.83 9.95
N LYS A 130 15.39 -47.93 10.90
CA LYS A 130 14.37 -48.97 10.94
C LYS A 130 13.09 -48.46 11.60
N ILE A 131 11.95 -49.04 11.21
CA ILE A 131 10.66 -48.82 11.82
C ILE A 131 10.56 -49.74 13.04
N THR A 132 10.15 -49.17 14.17
CA THR A 132 9.95 -49.89 15.45
C THR A 132 8.65 -49.49 16.09
N VAL A 133 7.97 -50.43 16.74
CA VAL A 133 6.82 -50.12 17.60
C VAL A 133 7.36 -50.00 19.02
N GLU A 134 7.02 -48.91 19.69
CA GLU A 134 7.43 -48.66 21.07
C GLU A 134 6.20 -48.62 21.98
N LYS A 135 6.35 -49.15 23.19
CA LYS A 135 5.26 -49.12 24.16
C LYS A 135 4.94 -47.67 24.54
N ASP A 136 3.65 -47.39 24.69
CA ASP A 136 3.12 -46.11 25.13
C ASP A 136 3.47 -44.91 24.20
N GLN A 137 3.92 -45.22 22.97
CA GLN A 137 4.24 -44.20 21.98
C GLN A 137 3.39 -44.37 20.70
N PHE A 138 3.04 -43.24 20.13
CA PHE A 138 2.59 -43.16 18.75
C PHE A 138 3.68 -42.53 17.92
N SER A 139 4.05 -43.16 16.81
CA SER A 139 5.10 -42.65 15.94
C SER A 139 4.69 -42.65 14.47
N VAL A 140 5.18 -41.65 13.75
CA VAL A 140 5.13 -41.53 12.30
C VAL A 140 6.56 -41.66 11.77
N PHE A 141 6.75 -42.52 10.76
CA PHE A 141 8.01 -42.67 10.05
C PHE A 141 7.80 -42.23 8.61
N ILE A 142 8.62 -41.28 8.14
CA ILE A 142 8.58 -40.74 6.79
C ILE A 142 9.94 -41.01 6.12
N THR A 143 9.95 -41.46 4.86
CA THR A 143 11.21 -41.63 4.10
C THR A 143 12.04 -40.34 4.19
N ALA A 144 13.31 -40.47 4.58
CA ALA A 144 14.24 -39.35 4.65
C ALA A 144 14.81 -39.04 3.24
N SER A 145 13.95 -38.55 2.33
CA SER A 145 14.37 -38.03 1.02
C SER A 145 15.28 -36.81 1.18
N PRO A 146 16.05 -36.40 0.17
CA PRO A 146 16.85 -35.16 0.24
C PRO A 146 16.03 -33.94 0.62
N ALA A 147 14.85 -33.74 0.03
CA ALA A 147 13.97 -32.61 0.31
C ALA A 147 13.38 -32.69 1.74
N MET A 148 12.96 -33.88 2.17
CA MET A 148 12.49 -34.10 3.54
C MET A 148 13.60 -33.84 4.57
N MET A 149 14.84 -34.20 4.28
CA MET A 149 16.00 -33.91 5.13
C MET A 149 16.32 -32.43 5.18
N GLU A 150 16.15 -31.69 4.08
CA GLU A 150 16.28 -30.24 4.08
C GLU A 150 15.25 -29.59 5.00
N ILE A 151 13.99 -30.01 4.93
CA ILE A 151 12.93 -29.51 5.83
C ILE A 151 13.24 -29.88 7.29
N TYR A 152 13.68 -31.10 7.54
CA TYR A 152 14.07 -31.56 8.88
C TYR A 152 15.20 -30.70 9.45
N ASN A 153 16.24 -30.40 8.69
CA ASN A 153 17.39 -29.62 9.13
C ASN A 153 17.05 -28.13 9.33
N ASN A 154 16.13 -27.61 8.53
CA ASN A 154 15.68 -26.22 8.58
C ASN A 154 14.32 -26.06 9.28
N HIS A 155 14.08 -26.86 10.32
CA HIS A 155 12.80 -26.91 11.04
C HIS A 155 12.30 -25.52 11.46
N ASP A 156 13.17 -24.66 11.96
CA ASP A 156 12.83 -23.31 12.45
C ASP A 156 12.38 -22.34 11.31
N LEU A 157 12.55 -22.74 10.04
CA LEU A 157 11.91 -22.01 8.92
C LEU A 157 10.40 -22.28 8.84
N TYR A 158 9.95 -23.39 9.38
CA TYR A 158 8.58 -23.89 9.23
C TYR A 158 7.80 -23.94 10.55
N PHE A 159 8.51 -23.90 11.67
CA PHE A 159 7.92 -23.98 13.02
C PHE A 159 8.64 -23.00 13.93
N CYS A 160 7.88 -22.23 14.70
CA CYS A 160 8.43 -21.16 15.52
C CYS A 160 8.46 -21.45 17.03
N GLU A 161 8.38 -22.73 17.45
CA GLU A 161 8.39 -23.07 18.87
C GLU A 161 9.65 -22.65 19.62
N ASN A 162 10.79 -22.61 18.94
CA ASN A 162 12.08 -22.21 19.49
C ASN A 162 12.42 -20.73 19.19
N ALA A 163 11.52 -20.00 18.53
CA ALA A 163 11.79 -18.63 18.14
C ALA A 163 11.79 -17.68 19.35
N ASN A 164 12.75 -16.78 19.40
CA ASN A 164 12.78 -15.72 20.39
C ASN A 164 11.61 -14.76 20.18
N LYS A 165 10.74 -14.65 21.20
CA LYS A 165 9.64 -13.69 21.19
C LYS A 165 10.16 -12.31 21.57
N VAL A 166 10.08 -11.37 20.62
CA VAL A 166 10.50 -9.98 20.81
C VAL A 166 9.42 -9.19 21.54
N PHE A 167 8.15 -9.45 21.20
CA PHE A 167 6.99 -8.84 21.82
C PHE A 167 5.77 -9.74 21.67
N THR A 168 4.87 -9.71 22.68
CA THR A 168 3.63 -10.50 22.68
C THR A 168 2.47 -9.64 23.14
N HIS A 169 1.35 -9.71 22.45
CA HIS A 169 0.09 -9.07 22.80
C HIS A 169 -1.10 -9.95 22.38
N LEU A 170 -2.06 -10.16 23.27
CA LEU A 170 -3.27 -10.97 23.05
C LEU A 170 -3.00 -12.37 22.44
N GLY A 171 -1.88 -12.98 22.82
CA GLY A 171 -1.47 -14.29 22.33
C GLY A 171 -0.78 -14.29 20.96
N SER A 172 -0.77 -13.17 20.23
CA SER A 172 0.03 -12.98 19.04
C SER A 172 1.42 -12.44 19.39
N SER A 173 2.45 -12.78 18.61
CA SER A 173 3.84 -12.42 18.91
C SER A 173 4.60 -11.93 17.70
N MET A 174 5.51 -10.99 17.93
CA MET A 174 6.63 -10.68 17.05
C MET A 174 7.80 -11.58 17.40
N LEU A 175 8.41 -12.21 16.42
CA LEU A 175 9.51 -13.16 16.59
C LEU A 175 10.77 -12.63 15.90
N GLU A 176 11.94 -13.00 16.41
CA GLU A 176 13.19 -12.73 15.69
C GLU A 176 13.19 -13.42 14.34
N LYS A 177 13.72 -12.73 13.34
CA LYS A 177 13.83 -13.23 11.96
C LYS A 177 14.86 -14.33 11.85
N VAL A 178 14.50 -15.40 11.14
CA VAL A 178 15.44 -16.44 10.72
C VAL A 178 15.67 -16.47 9.21
N SER A 179 14.87 -15.74 8.41
CA SER A 179 15.07 -15.54 6.98
C SER A 179 14.62 -14.13 6.56
N ASN A 180 14.87 -13.74 5.32
CA ASN A 180 14.40 -12.44 4.81
C ASN A 180 12.91 -12.43 4.40
N ASP A 181 12.29 -13.59 4.26
CA ASP A 181 10.90 -13.73 3.83
C ASP A 181 9.93 -13.16 4.87
N LEU A 182 8.77 -12.66 4.43
CA LEU A 182 7.63 -12.45 5.33
C LEU A 182 7.06 -13.82 5.70
N ARG A 183 7.02 -14.12 7.01
CA ARG A 183 6.49 -15.38 7.52
C ARG A 183 5.47 -15.14 8.63
N ILE A 184 4.36 -15.84 8.53
CA ILE A 184 3.31 -15.85 9.54
C ILE A 184 3.09 -17.27 10.00
N PHE A 185 3.07 -17.44 11.30
CA PHE A 185 2.81 -18.70 11.99
C PHE A 185 1.46 -18.63 12.71
N CYS A 186 0.79 -19.75 12.80
CA CYS A 186 -0.38 -19.94 13.66
C CYS A 186 -0.19 -21.20 14.49
N LYS A 187 -0.32 -21.06 15.81
CA LYS A 187 -0.04 -22.18 16.73
C LYS A 187 1.31 -22.83 16.44
N THR A 188 2.32 -22.01 16.30
CA THR A 188 3.72 -22.34 15.99
C THR A 188 3.99 -22.92 14.61
N VAL A 189 3.00 -23.12 13.76
CA VAL A 189 3.14 -23.71 12.41
C VAL A 189 3.07 -22.64 11.34
N LEU A 190 3.97 -22.68 10.36
CA LEU A 190 3.98 -21.78 9.22
C LEU A 190 2.67 -21.90 8.43
N CYS A 191 1.94 -20.80 8.33
CA CYS A 191 0.68 -20.73 7.57
C CYS A 191 0.72 -19.75 6.39
N HIS A 192 1.76 -18.90 6.33
CA HIS A 192 2.00 -18.01 5.19
C HIS A 192 3.49 -17.73 5.06
N LYS A 193 3.97 -17.75 3.81
CA LYS A 193 5.32 -17.34 3.43
C LYS A 193 5.26 -16.53 2.16
N ASP A 194 5.90 -15.36 2.17
CA ASP A 194 6.06 -14.53 0.99
C ASP A 194 7.54 -14.16 0.84
N SER A 195 8.18 -14.72 -0.19
CA SER A 195 9.59 -14.48 -0.48
C SER A 195 9.86 -13.22 -1.30
N GLN A 196 8.80 -12.55 -1.79
CA GLN A 196 8.92 -11.28 -2.49
C GLN A 196 8.93 -10.10 -1.51
N ASN A 197 8.34 -10.28 -0.34
CA ASN A 197 8.26 -9.29 0.69
C ASN A 197 9.17 -9.62 1.89
N ASN A 198 9.96 -8.63 2.28
CA ASN A 198 10.76 -8.70 3.51
C ASN A 198 9.98 -8.07 4.65
N SER A 199 9.89 -8.74 5.79
CA SER A 199 9.31 -8.18 7.02
C SER A 199 10.38 -7.90 8.07
N MET A 200 10.08 -7.00 8.99
CA MET A 200 11.00 -6.68 10.08
C MET A 200 11.10 -7.82 11.11
N PHE A 201 10.01 -8.53 11.32
CA PHE A 201 9.85 -9.65 12.22
C PHE A 201 9.17 -10.81 11.51
N ASP A 202 9.25 -11.99 12.09
CA ASP A 202 8.29 -13.06 11.83
C ASP A 202 7.13 -12.89 12.82
N TYR A 203 5.94 -13.39 12.45
CA TYR A 203 4.74 -13.18 13.26
C TYR A 203 4.08 -14.51 13.63
N GLU A 204 3.76 -14.69 14.89
CA GLU A 204 2.83 -15.74 15.33
C GLU A 204 1.48 -15.07 15.63
N ILE A 205 0.43 -15.43 14.86
CA ILE A 205 -0.92 -14.88 15.00
C ILE A 205 -1.82 -15.94 15.65
N ASN A 206 -2.35 -15.61 16.82
CA ASN A 206 -3.08 -16.57 17.65
C ASN A 206 -4.35 -17.11 16.98
N ASN A 207 -5.14 -16.25 16.39
CA ASN A 207 -6.46 -16.58 15.82
C ASN A 207 -6.50 -16.41 14.29
N ALA A 208 -5.42 -16.72 13.60
CA ALA A 208 -5.38 -16.68 12.15
C ALA A 208 -6.43 -17.64 11.56
N GLY A 209 -7.32 -17.10 10.71
CA GLY A 209 -8.29 -17.92 9.99
C GLY A 209 -7.59 -18.82 8.98
N LEU A 210 -7.57 -20.12 9.23
CA LEU A 210 -6.93 -21.11 8.37
C LEU A 210 -7.95 -21.89 7.53
N ASN A 211 -7.58 -22.28 6.32
CA ASN A 211 -8.28 -23.27 5.52
C ASN A 211 -7.86 -24.69 5.94
N GLU A 212 -8.37 -25.71 5.26
CA GLU A 212 -8.02 -27.12 5.52
C GLU A 212 -6.55 -27.43 5.25
N ASP A 213 -5.91 -26.66 4.35
CA ASP A 213 -4.48 -26.72 4.03
C ASP A 213 -3.62 -26.01 5.07
N ARG A 214 -4.18 -25.50 6.17
CA ARG A 214 -3.52 -24.66 7.18
C ARG A 214 -2.84 -23.43 6.61
N LEU A 215 -3.31 -22.94 5.47
CA LEU A 215 -2.92 -21.66 4.90
C LEU A 215 -3.90 -20.57 5.34
N LEU A 216 -3.46 -19.35 5.40
CA LEU A 216 -4.33 -18.21 5.71
C LEU A 216 -5.47 -18.13 4.68
N LYS A 217 -6.71 -18.08 5.15
CA LYS A 217 -7.89 -17.81 4.31
C LYS A 217 -7.85 -16.40 3.73
N SER A 218 -7.34 -15.46 4.52
CA SER A 218 -7.20 -14.07 4.13
C SER A 218 -5.95 -13.49 4.82
N PHE A 219 -5.05 -13.01 4.02
CA PHE A 219 -3.88 -12.28 4.51
C PHE A 219 -4.29 -10.92 5.10
N TYR A 220 -5.36 -10.32 4.56
CA TYR A 220 -5.87 -9.01 4.98
C TYR A 220 -6.15 -8.90 6.49
N SER A 221 -6.69 -9.96 7.12
CA SER A 221 -6.94 -9.97 8.56
C SER A 221 -5.64 -9.95 9.39
N SER A 222 -4.60 -10.61 8.91
CA SER A 222 -3.31 -10.67 9.60
C SER A 222 -2.60 -9.32 9.67
N GLU A 223 -2.86 -8.41 8.72
CA GLU A 223 -2.30 -7.06 8.75
C GLU A 223 -2.82 -6.26 9.96
N TYR A 224 -4.09 -6.44 10.34
CA TYR A 224 -4.64 -5.82 11.55
C TYR A 224 -4.02 -6.39 12.83
N ASP A 225 -3.78 -7.70 12.88
CA ASP A 225 -3.08 -8.33 14.01
C ASP A 225 -1.64 -7.80 14.13
N ILE A 226 -0.94 -7.65 13.00
CA ILE A 226 0.40 -7.08 12.94
C ILE A 226 0.39 -5.64 13.47
N ILE A 227 -0.52 -4.76 12.97
CA ILE A 227 -0.62 -3.38 13.46
C ILE A 227 -0.95 -3.35 14.94
N SER A 228 -1.85 -4.23 15.41
CA SER A 228 -2.19 -4.36 16.82
C SER A 228 -0.96 -4.66 17.69
N LEU A 229 -0.04 -5.50 17.23
CA LEU A 229 1.22 -5.71 17.91
C LEU A 229 2.01 -4.40 18.04
N TYR A 230 2.22 -3.67 16.94
CA TYR A 230 2.94 -2.38 16.97
C TYR A 230 2.27 -1.35 17.88
N SER A 231 0.94 -1.25 17.85
CA SER A 231 0.19 -0.26 18.63
C SER A 231 0.31 -0.46 20.15
N ASN A 232 0.64 -1.69 20.58
CA ASN A 232 0.75 -2.05 21.99
C ASN A 232 2.19 -2.12 22.52
N ILE A 233 3.21 -1.86 21.70
CA ILE A 233 4.59 -1.76 22.18
C ILE A 233 4.75 -0.50 23.01
N LYS A 234 5.22 -0.66 24.26
CA LYS A 234 5.53 0.45 25.19
C LYS A 234 7.01 0.50 25.57
N ASP A 235 7.81 -0.45 25.11
CA ASP A 235 9.25 -0.49 25.34
C ASP A 235 9.97 0.46 24.37
N GLU A 236 10.45 1.59 24.87
CA GLU A 236 11.17 2.60 24.08
C GLU A 236 12.44 2.06 23.41
N LYS A 237 13.11 1.06 24.01
CA LYS A 237 14.30 0.45 23.39
C LYS A 237 13.92 -0.33 22.14
N LEU A 238 12.83 -1.10 22.22
CA LEU A 238 12.30 -1.84 21.08
C LEU A 238 11.80 -0.86 20.01
N GLN A 239 11.03 0.17 20.39
CA GLN A 239 10.55 1.22 19.48
C GLN A 239 11.70 1.92 18.77
N THR A 240 12.76 2.31 19.49
CA THR A 240 13.99 2.89 18.92
C THR A 240 14.63 1.96 17.88
N LYS A 241 14.74 0.65 18.20
CA LYS A 241 15.29 -0.37 17.29
C LYS A 241 14.44 -0.47 16.02
N ILE A 242 13.12 -0.46 16.16
CA ILE A 242 12.17 -0.51 15.04
C ILE A 242 12.32 0.73 14.16
N ILE A 243 12.26 1.94 14.73
CA ILE A 243 12.39 3.20 13.99
C ILE A 243 13.71 3.23 13.21
N LYS A 244 14.85 2.92 13.86
CA LYS A 244 16.16 2.88 13.21
C LYS A 244 16.17 1.93 12.01
N LYS A 245 15.63 0.72 12.20
CA LYS A 245 15.61 -0.30 11.15
C LYS A 245 14.69 0.09 10.00
N ALA A 246 13.52 0.67 10.29
CA ALA A 246 12.58 1.15 9.28
C ALA A 246 13.13 2.32 8.47
N LEU A 247 13.86 3.24 9.08
CA LEU A 247 14.52 4.36 8.38
C LEU A 247 15.70 3.91 7.52
N SER A 248 16.42 2.85 7.95
CA SER A 248 17.55 2.32 7.17
C SER A 248 17.11 1.48 5.96
N ASN A 249 15.89 0.95 5.98
CA ASN A 249 15.34 0.12 4.92
C ASN A 249 13.82 0.32 4.78
N ASN A 250 13.41 1.05 3.76
CA ASN A 250 12.00 1.36 3.47
C ASN A 250 11.22 0.22 2.80
N LYS A 251 11.83 -0.96 2.65
CA LYS A 251 11.23 -2.12 1.94
C LYS A 251 10.56 -3.12 2.88
N PHE A 252 10.48 -2.82 4.17
CA PHE A 252 9.76 -3.71 5.08
C PHE A 252 8.27 -3.67 4.81
N PHE A 253 7.68 -4.86 4.65
CA PHE A 253 6.28 -5.10 4.38
C PHE A 253 5.36 -4.26 5.28
N GLU A 254 5.63 -4.24 6.58
CA GLU A 254 4.81 -3.56 7.57
C GLU A 254 4.58 -2.09 7.23
N PHE A 255 5.63 -1.41 6.79
CA PHE A 255 5.60 0.03 6.55
C PHE A 255 5.41 0.42 5.09
N LYS A 256 5.65 -0.52 4.17
CA LYS A 256 5.55 -0.29 2.73
C LYS A 256 4.20 -0.74 2.16
N ASP A 257 3.76 -1.95 2.52
CA ASP A 257 2.66 -2.63 1.84
C ASP A 257 1.35 -2.58 2.63
N ILE A 258 1.40 -2.46 3.98
CA ILE A 258 0.20 -2.21 4.77
C ILE A 258 -0.27 -0.77 4.54
N SER A 259 -1.52 -0.61 4.09
CA SER A 259 -2.07 0.70 3.75
C SER A 259 -2.15 1.65 4.95
N GLU A 260 -1.95 2.94 4.70
CA GLU A 260 -2.08 4.01 5.69
C GLU A 260 -3.45 3.99 6.40
N SER A 261 -4.52 3.74 5.66
CA SER A 261 -5.87 3.67 6.22
C SER A 261 -6.04 2.61 7.30
N LYS A 262 -5.27 1.51 7.25
CA LYS A 262 -5.27 0.49 8.31
C LYS A 262 -4.51 0.96 9.54
N TRP A 263 -3.35 1.61 9.36
CA TRP A 263 -2.60 2.21 10.45
C TRP A 263 -3.41 3.26 11.19
N SER A 264 -4.18 4.07 10.47
CA SER A 264 -5.02 5.15 11.03
C SER A 264 -6.18 4.66 11.90
N LEU A 265 -6.52 3.37 11.88
CA LEU A 265 -7.54 2.78 12.75
C LEU A 265 -7.05 2.52 14.18
N TYR A 266 -5.75 2.65 14.44
CA TYR A 266 -5.15 2.35 15.73
C TYR A 266 -4.64 3.61 16.43
N SER A 267 -4.62 3.57 17.75
CA SER A 267 -3.92 4.54 18.57
C SER A 267 -2.57 3.99 18.99
N PHE A 268 -1.55 4.85 19.03
CA PHE A 268 -0.20 4.48 19.39
C PHE A 268 0.21 5.16 20.69
N ASP A 269 0.95 4.44 21.54
CA ASP A 269 1.45 4.97 22.78
C ASP A 269 2.43 6.14 22.54
N LYS A 270 2.38 7.16 23.37
CA LYS A 270 3.28 8.34 23.28
C LYS A 270 4.75 8.00 23.46
N SER A 271 5.09 6.82 23.98
CA SER A 271 6.47 6.34 24.06
C SER A 271 7.14 6.22 22.69
N TRP A 272 6.37 6.00 21.60
CA TRP A 272 6.90 6.05 20.25
C TRP A 272 7.46 7.44 19.88
N ALA A 273 6.75 8.49 20.25
CA ALA A 273 7.26 9.85 20.10
C ALA A 273 8.48 10.09 21.00
N GLY A 274 8.46 9.57 22.23
CA GLY A 274 9.60 9.58 23.13
C GLY A 274 10.85 8.93 22.52
N ALA A 275 10.69 7.73 21.96
CA ALA A 275 11.75 7.00 21.25
C ALA A 275 12.30 7.80 20.05
N PHE A 276 11.40 8.40 19.26
CA PHE A 276 11.78 9.26 18.13
C PHE A 276 12.58 10.49 18.57
N TYR A 277 12.07 11.24 19.56
CA TYR A 277 12.75 12.42 20.06
C TYR A 277 14.06 12.14 20.79
N SER A 278 14.19 10.97 21.41
CA SER A 278 15.46 10.51 21.99
C SER A 278 16.54 10.29 20.93
N MET A 279 16.15 9.96 19.69
CA MET A 279 17.08 9.73 18.57
C MET A 279 17.47 11.02 17.84
N PHE A 280 16.49 11.92 17.63
CA PHE A 280 16.64 13.04 16.72
C PHE A 280 16.59 14.42 17.40
N GLY A 281 16.31 14.46 18.68
CA GLY A 281 16.17 15.69 19.45
C GLY A 281 14.72 16.17 19.53
N LYS A 282 14.44 17.01 20.54
CA LYS A 282 13.08 17.49 20.83
C LYS A 282 12.47 18.37 19.74
N ASN A 283 13.32 19.00 18.93
CA ASN A 283 12.91 19.89 17.83
C ASN A 283 12.76 19.13 16.50
N ALA A 284 12.91 17.81 16.49
CA ALA A 284 12.76 17.03 15.28
C ALA A 284 11.29 16.98 14.84
N VAL A 285 11.04 17.13 13.54
CA VAL A 285 9.70 17.01 12.92
C VAL A 285 9.75 16.04 11.75
N ILE A 286 8.68 15.30 11.52
CA ILE A 286 8.63 14.33 10.43
C ILE A 286 8.09 14.96 9.15
N ILE A 287 8.73 14.61 8.03
CA ILE A 287 8.26 14.97 6.69
C ILE A 287 7.53 13.78 6.08
N ASN A 288 6.33 14.05 5.54
CA ASN A 288 5.52 13.04 4.85
C ASN A 288 6.24 12.55 3.58
N PRO A 289 6.34 11.24 3.34
CA PRO A 289 7.05 10.68 2.18
C PRO A 289 6.43 11.02 0.83
N ASN A 290 5.15 11.39 0.79
CA ASN A 290 4.42 11.71 -0.44
C ASN A 290 4.45 13.21 -0.80
N LEU A 291 5.14 14.04 -0.01
CA LEU A 291 5.24 15.47 -0.32
C LEU A 291 6.12 15.70 -1.56
N ILE A 292 5.63 16.57 -2.41
CA ILE A 292 6.38 17.12 -3.53
C ILE A 292 7.22 18.28 -2.99
N ASP A 293 8.44 18.44 -3.50
CA ASP A 293 9.38 19.50 -3.10
C ASP A 293 9.85 19.43 -1.62
N VAL A 294 10.28 18.23 -1.23
CA VAL A 294 10.79 17.95 0.12
C VAL A 294 11.93 18.90 0.53
N ASP A 295 12.76 19.35 -0.40
CA ASP A 295 13.91 20.20 -0.11
C ASP A 295 13.49 21.62 0.31
N ALA A 296 12.46 22.18 -0.32
CA ALA A 296 11.90 23.46 0.09
C ALA A 296 11.28 23.38 1.50
N ILE A 297 10.58 22.29 1.79
CA ILE A 297 9.99 22.04 3.10
C ILE A 297 11.09 21.91 4.16
N ARG A 298 12.13 21.13 3.91
CA ARG A 298 13.29 20.99 4.82
C ARG A 298 13.91 22.32 5.19
N TYR A 299 14.14 23.14 4.17
CA TYR A 299 14.74 24.44 4.37
C TYR A 299 13.88 25.30 5.29
N ARG A 300 12.59 25.38 4.97
CA ARG A 300 11.62 26.17 5.73
C ARG A 300 11.48 25.68 7.18
N ILE A 301 11.45 24.37 7.42
CA ILE A 301 11.40 23.79 8.76
C ILE A 301 12.63 24.18 9.60
N LYS A 302 13.82 24.27 8.99
CA LYS A 302 15.04 24.74 9.67
C LYS A 302 14.94 26.20 10.11
N GLU A 303 14.21 27.05 9.38
CA GLU A 303 13.96 28.44 9.78
C GLU A 303 13.12 28.54 11.07
N TYR A 304 12.28 27.51 11.36
CA TYR A 304 11.57 27.41 12.64
C TYR A 304 12.44 26.85 13.77
N GLY A 305 13.73 26.61 13.53
CA GLY A 305 14.63 25.97 14.50
C GLY A 305 14.35 24.49 14.71
N CYS A 306 13.64 23.86 13.77
CA CYS A 306 13.30 22.43 13.82
C CYS A 306 14.23 21.61 12.92
N GLU A 307 14.48 20.35 13.30
CA GLU A 307 15.25 19.40 12.50
C GLU A 307 14.30 18.52 11.67
N PRO A 308 14.30 18.65 10.34
CA PRO A 308 13.41 17.89 9.47
C PRO A 308 13.93 16.47 9.24
N ILE A 309 13.16 15.48 9.67
CA ILE A 309 13.45 14.05 9.48
C ILE A 309 12.53 13.51 8.40
N GLN A 310 13.10 13.12 7.27
CA GLN A 310 12.35 12.50 6.21
C GLN A 310 12.00 11.06 6.56
N ILE A 311 10.72 10.74 6.51
CA ILE A 311 10.22 9.38 6.66
C ILE A 311 10.07 8.78 5.26
N ASN A 312 10.52 7.53 5.07
CA ASN A 312 10.57 6.90 3.76
C ASN A 312 9.35 6.02 3.46
N SER A 313 8.38 5.93 4.39
CA SER A 313 7.18 5.10 4.23
C SER A 313 5.98 5.70 4.95
N MET A 314 4.80 5.57 4.36
CA MET A 314 3.55 6.08 4.95
C MET A 314 3.19 5.36 6.24
N GLY A 315 3.40 4.05 6.35
CA GLY A 315 3.09 3.31 7.58
C GLY A 315 3.87 3.83 8.79
N LEU A 316 5.19 4.06 8.64
CA LEU A 316 6.00 4.63 9.72
C LEU A 316 5.62 6.08 10.01
N TYR A 317 5.36 6.88 8.97
CA TYR A 317 4.91 8.27 9.12
C TYR A 317 3.62 8.33 9.94
N THR A 318 2.61 7.54 9.59
CA THR A 318 1.32 7.51 10.27
C THR A 318 1.46 7.05 11.72
N LEU A 319 2.25 6.00 11.98
CA LEU A 319 2.53 5.54 13.34
C LEU A 319 3.12 6.66 14.20
N LEU A 320 4.16 7.34 13.70
CA LEU A 320 4.84 8.42 14.43
C LEU A 320 3.92 9.62 14.64
N GLN A 321 3.17 10.03 13.61
CA GLN A 321 2.20 11.11 13.70
C GLN A 321 1.12 10.81 14.75
N LEU A 322 0.52 9.62 14.72
CA LEU A 322 -0.53 9.22 15.66
C LEU A 322 0.00 9.05 17.09
N SER A 323 1.28 8.79 17.27
CA SER A 323 1.91 8.75 18.59
C SER A 323 2.24 10.15 19.14
N GLY A 324 2.06 11.21 18.35
CA GLY A 324 2.27 12.59 18.78
C GLY A 324 3.60 13.21 18.34
N VAL A 325 4.29 12.62 17.36
CA VAL A 325 5.44 13.29 16.73
C VAL A 325 4.93 14.44 15.85
N GLU A 326 5.50 15.62 16.02
CA GLU A 326 5.16 16.77 15.21
C GLU A 326 5.51 16.57 13.73
N THR A 327 4.61 17.02 12.86
CA THR A 327 4.82 16.96 11.42
C THR A 327 5.35 18.29 10.88
N ALA A 328 6.09 18.23 9.79
CA ALA A 328 6.53 19.44 9.10
C ALA A 328 5.34 20.32 8.71
N LEU A 329 4.22 19.73 8.28
CA LEU A 329 3.03 20.49 7.90
C LEU A 329 2.35 21.17 9.09
N SER A 330 2.33 20.54 10.28
CA SER A 330 1.80 21.21 11.48
C SER A 330 2.63 22.43 11.86
N LYS A 331 3.96 22.35 11.74
CA LYS A 331 4.86 23.48 11.99
C LYS A 331 4.71 24.58 10.94
N LEU A 332 4.58 24.24 9.68
CA LEU A 332 4.34 25.21 8.60
C LEU A 332 3.01 25.93 8.70
N GLY A 333 2.02 25.35 9.41
CA GLY A 333 0.76 25.99 9.75
C GLY A 333 0.82 26.95 10.94
N GLU A 334 1.90 26.94 11.72
CA GLU A 334 2.13 27.92 12.77
C GLU A 334 2.45 29.28 12.14
N LYS A 335 1.94 30.38 12.74
CA LYS A 335 2.16 31.74 12.23
C LYS A 335 3.66 32.05 12.17
N ILE A 336 4.22 32.10 10.97
CA ILE A 336 5.45 32.87 10.77
C ILE A 336 5.01 34.32 10.61
N ASN A 337 5.56 35.22 11.44
CA ASN A 337 5.40 36.64 11.23
C ASN A 337 6.27 37.06 10.03
N TYR A 338 5.75 36.83 8.81
CA TYR A 338 6.37 37.43 7.63
C TYR A 338 6.21 38.94 7.65
N GLN A 339 7.23 39.66 7.17
CA GLN A 339 7.02 41.04 6.78
C GLN A 339 6.10 41.03 5.54
N THR A 340 4.88 41.47 5.71
CA THR A 340 3.89 41.58 4.64
C THR A 340 3.86 43.02 4.12
N GLU A 341 3.67 43.14 2.81
CA GLU A 341 3.37 44.37 2.11
C GLU A 341 1.92 44.32 1.62
N ASP A 342 1.08 45.17 2.19
CA ASP A 342 -0.34 45.23 1.86
C ASP A 342 -0.57 46.08 0.58
N ASP A 343 0.35 46.96 0.22
CA ASP A 343 0.28 47.78 -0.99
C ASP A 343 0.73 46.99 -2.24
N ILE A 344 -0.19 46.19 -2.77
CA ILE A 344 0.05 45.39 -3.96
C ILE A 344 0.20 46.22 -5.25
N SER A 345 -0.10 47.53 -5.24
CA SER A 345 0.03 48.40 -6.41
C SER A 345 1.47 48.48 -6.94
N LYS A 346 2.47 48.20 -6.09
CA LYS A 346 3.88 48.08 -6.43
C LYS A 346 4.22 46.90 -7.33
N TYR A 347 3.29 45.94 -7.47
CA TYR A 347 3.47 44.69 -8.21
C TYR A 347 2.47 44.60 -9.38
N PRO A 348 2.72 45.29 -10.51
CA PRO A 348 1.75 45.42 -11.60
C PRO A 348 1.32 44.08 -12.19
N LYS A 349 2.20 43.10 -12.31
CA LYS A 349 1.85 41.76 -12.78
C LYS A 349 0.90 41.03 -11.81
N LEU A 350 1.11 41.17 -10.50
CA LEU A 350 0.22 40.61 -9.49
C LEU A 350 -1.16 41.25 -9.56
N VAL A 351 -1.23 42.59 -9.67
CA VAL A 351 -2.50 43.32 -9.81
C VAL A 351 -3.28 42.85 -11.05
N GLU A 352 -2.61 42.64 -12.17
CA GLU A 352 -3.22 42.10 -13.37
C GLU A 352 -3.67 40.66 -13.19
N ALA A 353 -2.83 39.80 -12.59
CA ALA A 353 -3.14 38.40 -12.29
C ALA A 353 -4.38 38.28 -11.39
N ILE A 354 -4.49 39.13 -10.34
CA ILE A 354 -5.67 39.15 -9.46
C ILE A 354 -6.95 39.47 -10.26
N LYS A 355 -6.92 40.51 -11.10
CA LYS A 355 -8.10 40.88 -11.92
C LYS A 355 -8.54 39.74 -12.83
N ILE A 356 -7.58 39.04 -13.41
CA ILE A 356 -7.84 37.88 -14.27
C ILE A 356 -8.38 36.71 -13.42
N ALA A 357 -7.75 36.40 -12.30
CA ALA A 357 -8.20 35.35 -11.39
C ALA A 357 -9.62 35.58 -10.87
N GLU A 358 -9.96 36.81 -10.45
CA GLU A 358 -11.30 37.22 -10.02
C GLU A 358 -12.36 37.13 -11.14
N PHE A 359 -11.94 37.38 -12.38
CA PHE A 359 -12.84 37.22 -13.53
C PHE A 359 -13.22 35.76 -13.77
N PHE A 360 -12.23 34.84 -13.69
CA PHE A 360 -12.45 33.43 -13.92
C PHE A 360 -12.97 32.67 -12.71
N GLU A 361 -12.68 33.17 -11.49
CA GLU A 361 -13.20 32.64 -10.23
C GLU A 361 -13.94 33.74 -9.45
N PRO A 362 -15.23 33.98 -9.79
CA PRO A 362 -16.02 35.02 -9.14
C PRO A 362 -16.15 34.85 -7.62
N GLY A 363 -15.92 33.64 -7.12
CA GLY A 363 -15.89 33.34 -5.69
C GLY A 363 -14.77 34.08 -4.98
N LEU A 364 -13.60 34.22 -5.59
CA LEU A 364 -12.47 34.98 -5.07
C LEU A 364 -12.85 36.43 -4.82
N LYS A 365 -13.47 37.08 -5.81
CA LYS A 365 -13.97 38.45 -5.70
C LYS A 365 -15.09 38.61 -4.66
N LYS A 366 -16.01 37.64 -4.61
CA LYS A 366 -17.16 37.67 -3.68
C LYS A 366 -16.71 37.55 -2.22
N MET A 367 -15.70 36.77 -1.95
CA MET A 367 -15.16 36.57 -0.58
C MET A 367 -14.32 37.72 -0.07
N LYS A 368 -13.86 38.64 -0.94
CA LYS A 368 -13.02 39.78 -0.61
C LYS A 368 -11.78 39.39 0.21
N LEU A 369 -11.20 38.23 -0.12
CA LEU A 369 -10.05 37.70 0.59
C LEU A 369 -8.84 38.60 0.31
N PRO A 370 -8.21 39.21 1.33
CA PRO A 370 -7.04 40.05 1.12
C PRO A 370 -5.91 39.25 0.46
N ILE A 371 -5.26 39.85 -0.54
CA ILE A 371 -4.06 39.30 -1.17
C ILE A 371 -2.93 40.25 -0.84
N VAL A 372 -1.92 39.73 -0.15
CA VAL A 372 -0.75 40.50 0.29
C VAL A 372 0.53 39.88 -0.23
N VAL A 373 1.60 40.64 -0.30
CA VAL A 373 2.93 40.16 -0.69
C VAL A 373 3.77 39.92 0.56
N PHE A 374 4.49 38.81 0.61
CA PHE A 374 5.43 38.53 1.69
C PHE A 374 6.86 38.40 1.16
N ALA A 375 7.81 38.86 1.94
CA ALA A 375 9.21 38.61 1.67
C ALA A 375 9.65 37.33 2.36
N SER A 376 10.13 36.36 1.58
CA SER A 376 10.79 35.18 2.13
C SER A 376 12.14 35.58 2.76
N ALA A 377 12.43 35.04 3.93
CA ALA A 377 13.71 35.28 4.61
C ALA A 377 14.92 34.65 3.89
N SER A 378 14.68 33.72 2.98
CA SER A 378 15.69 32.97 2.25
C SER A 378 15.51 33.05 0.74
N SER A 379 16.62 33.25 0.02
CA SER A 379 16.65 33.26 -1.44
C SER A 379 16.41 31.88 -2.09
N GLU A 380 16.38 30.81 -1.29
CA GLU A 380 16.25 29.42 -1.75
C GLU A 380 14.84 28.84 -1.58
N ILE A 381 13.93 29.59 -0.93
CA ILE A 381 12.55 29.11 -0.69
C ILE A 381 11.73 29.26 -1.97
N LYS A 382 11.13 28.17 -2.42
CA LYS A 382 10.21 28.15 -3.57
C LYS A 382 8.73 28.12 -3.15
N ILE A 383 8.37 28.75 -2.04
CA ILE A 383 6.95 28.93 -1.71
C ILE A 383 6.46 30.14 -2.48
N LEU A 384 5.66 29.86 -3.49
CA LEU A 384 5.15 30.87 -4.40
C LEU A 384 3.94 31.60 -3.82
N GLY A 385 3.17 30.91 -2.98
CA GLY A 385 2.02 31.44 -2.28
C GLY A 385 1.67 30.62 -1.05
N GLN A 386 0.80 31.13 -0.22
CA GLN A 386 0.15 30.41 0.88
C GLN A 386 -1.11 31.13 1.33
N VAL A 387 -2.10 30.38 1.82
CA VAL A 387 -3.22 30.95 2.53
C VAL A 387 -2.98 30.83 4.04
N VAL A 388 -3.20 31.90 4.78
CA VAL A 388 -3.02 31.95 6.24
C VAL A 388 -4.33 32.23 6.93
N ASN A 389 -4.46 31.84 8.20
CA ASN A 389 -5.64 32.05 9.04
C ASN A 389 -6.93 31.43 8.44
N LEU A 390 -6.83 30.29 7.80
CA LEU A 390 -7.84 29.59 7.00
C LEU A 390 -9.27 29.53 7.61
N ASN A 391 -9.43 29.61 8.92
CA ASN A 391 -10.71 29.44 9.62
C ASN A 391 -11.10 30.68 10.45
N THR A 392 -10.49 31.81 10.18
CA THR A 392 -10.74 33.07 10.88
C THR A 392 -11.16 34.19 9.93
N GLU A 393 -11.70 35.28 10.48
CA GLU A 393 -12.04 36.48 9.71
C GLU A 393 -10.80 37.17 9.12
N ASP A 394 -9.62 36.86 9.63
CA ASP A 394 -8.31 37.40 9.17
C ASP A 394 -7.65 36.53 8.09
N ALA A 395 -8.41 35.66 7.44
CA ALA A 395 -7.88 34.84 6.36
C ALA A 395 -7.37 35.70 5.20
N GLN A 396 -6.19 35.38 4.67
CA GLN A 396 -5.60 36.10 3.55
C GLN A 396 -4.73 35.16 2.68
N ILE A 397 -4.63 35.50 1.40
CA ILE A 397 -3.68 34.87 0.48
C ILE A 397 -2.39 35.69 0.47
N MET A 398 -1.27 35.02 0.68
CA MET A 398 0.06 35.62 0.66
C MET A 398 0.79 35.13 -0.58
N ILE A 399 1.34 36.05 -1.38
CA ILE A 399 2.12 35.76 -2.59
C ILE A 399 3.58 36.16 -2.34
N GLU A 400 4.50 35.28 -2.67
CA GLU A 400 5.94 35.53 -2.47
C GLU A 400 6.42 36.68 -3.39
N GLN A 401 7.24 37.58 -2.85
CA GLN A 401 7.67 38.83 -3.51
C GLN A 401 8.38 38.59 -4.85
N LYS A 402 9.36 37.69 -4.88
CA LYS A 402 10.04 37.32 -6.14
C LYS A 402 9.09 36.72 -7.15
N HIS A 403 8.18 35.86 -6.69
CA HIS A 403 7.16 35.29 -7.57
C HIS A 403 6.26 36.38 -8.18
N ALA A 404 5.86 37.35 -7.37
CA ALA A 404 5.08 38.50 -7.87
C ALA A 404 5.82 39.39 -8.88
N ILE A 405 7.17 39.46 -8.80
CA ILE A 405 8.02 40.29 -9.67
C ILE A 405 8.47 39.50 -10.90
N ASP A 406 9.08 38.33 -10.69
CA ASP A 406 9.84 37.62 -11.70
C ASP A 406 9.02 36.67 -12.55
N SER A 407 7.93 36.14 -11.99
CA SER A 407 7.09 35.16 -12.71
C SER A 407 6.23 35.82 -13.79
N ASP A 408 5.75 35.02 -14.73
CA ASP A 408 4.74 35.42 -15.68
C ASP A 408 3.33 35.44 -15.06
N ILE A 409 2.43 36.16 -15.67
CA ILE A 409 1.06 36.34 -15.16
C ILE A 409 0.31 34.99 -15.03
N PRO A 410 0.37 34.04 -15.99
CA PRO A 410 -0.27 32.73 -15.84
C PRO A 410 0.18 31.95 -14.61
N ASN A 411 1.45 31.96 -14.28
CA ASN A 411 1.98 31.29 -13.09
C ASN A 411 1.47 31.95 -11.80
N ILE A 412 1.40 33.29 -11.76
CA ILE A 412 0.85 34.02 -10.61
C ILE A 412 -0.65 33.71 -10.46
N ILE A 413 -1.41 33.68 -11.54
CA ILE A 413 -2.83 33.28 -11.55
C ILE A 413 -2.98 31.86 -10.98
N GLY A 414 -2.15 30.94 -11.46
CA GLY A 414 -2.15 29.54 -10.97
C GLY A 414 -1.96 29.47 -9.46
N THR A 415 -0.99 30.23 -8.91
CA THR A 415 -0.73 30.30 -7.48
C THR A 415 -1.93 30.89 -6.71
N ILE A 416 -2.47 32.03 -7.16
CA ILE A 416 -3.64 32.65 -6.50
C ILE A 416 -4.83 31.67 -6.43
N ILE A 417 -5.10 30.98 -7.52
CA ILE A 417 -6.21 30.02 -7.61
C ILE A 417 -5.93 28.81 -6.72
N HIS A 418 -4.71 28.32 -6.68
CA HIS A 418 -4.30 27.21 -5.80
C HIS A 418 -4.53 27.55 -4.33
N GLU A 419 -4.08 28.73 -3.89
CA GLU A 419 -4.29 29.18 -2.52
C GLU A 419 -5.75 29.45 -2.19
N TYR A 420 -6.52 29.97 -3.17
CA TYR A 420 -7.95 30.11 -3.03
C TYR A 420 -8.66 28.76 -2.86
N ASP A 421 -8.15 27.69 -3.47
CA ASP A 421 -8.68 26.33 -3.32
C ASP A 421 -8.49 25.79 -1.93
N HIS A 422 -7.34 26.01 -1.32
CA HIS A 422 -7.14 25.72 0.09
C HIS A 422 -8.20 26.38 0.97
N TYR A 423 -8.48 27.65 0.69
CA TYR A 423 -9.47 28.42 1.47
C TYR A 423 -10.91 27.95 1.22
N SER A 424 -11.30 27.83 -0.03
CA SER A 424 -12.71 27.62 -0.42
C SER A 424 -13.18 26.18 -0.21
N SER A 425 -12.29 25.23 -0.40
CA SER A 425 -12.59 23.78 -0.39
C SER A 425 -11.98 23.05 0.82
N LYS A 426 -11.15 23.75 1.61
CA LYS A 426 -10.42 23.19 2.77
C LYS A 426 -9.59 21.95 2.41
N ILE A 427 -9.11 21.89 1.17
CA ILE A 427 -8.25 20.83 0.66
C ILE A 427 -6.82 21.14 1.10
N THR A 428 -6.08 20.13 1.50
CA THR A 428 -4.65 20.24 1.82
C THR A 428 -3.81 19.84 0.63
N ASP A 429 -2.53 20.28 0.57
CA ASP A 429 -1.56 19.88 -0.46
C ASP A 429 -1.40 18.36 -0.59
N MET A 430 -1.82 17.62 0.42
CA MET A 430 -1.75 16.16 0.45
C MET A 430 -2.83 15.48 -0.40
N ASP A 431 -3.89 16.20 -0.77
CA ASP A 431 -4.96 15.64 -1.59
C ASP A 431 -4.81 16.04 -3.06
N TYR A 432 -3.75 15.53 -3.69
CA TYR A 432 -3.47 15.77 -5.11
C TYR A 432 -4.64 15.42 -6.03
N LYS A 433 -5.43 14.39 -5.70
CA LYS A 433 -6.59 13.99 -6.49
C LYS A 433 -7.70 15.04 -6.42
N ALA A 434 -7.98 15.56 -5.22
CA ALA A 434 -8.99 16.60 -5.04
C ALA A 434 -8.59 17.91 -5.72
N PHE A 435 -7.31 18.29 -5.68
CA PHE A 435 -6.80 19.43 -6.45
C PHE A 435 -6.95 19.24 -7.94
N ARG A 436 -6.62 18.07 -8.46
CA ARG A 436 -6.78 17.75 -9.87
C ARG A 436 -8.24 17.80 -10.29
N ASP A 437 -9.16 17.20 -9.53
CA ASP A 437 -10.60 17.21 -9.79
C ASP A 437 -11.17 18.64 -9.78
N LEU A 438 -10.65 19.51 -8.90
CA LEU A 438 -11.01 20.95 -8.87
C LEU A 438 -10.46 21.70 -10.07
N ALA A 439 -9.21 21.46 -10.45
CA ALA A 439 -8.61 22.06 -11.63
C ALA A 439 -9.38 21.67 -12.90
N ASP A 440 -9.72 20.39 -13.06
CA ASP A 440 -10.49 19.89 -14.18
C ASP A 440 -11.90 20.50 -14.22
N LYS A 441 -12.59 20.63 -13.07
CA LYS A 441 -13.87 21.32 -12.96
C LYS A 441 -13.77 22.81 -13.31
N ARG A 442 -12.69 23.48 -12.93
CA ARG A 442 -12.44 24.88 -13.22
C ARG A 442 -12.16 25.11 -14.69
N ILE A 443 -11.32 24.28 -15.27
CA ILE A 443 -11.07 24.27 -16.70
C ILE A 443 -12.38 24.08 -17.45
N GLY A 444 -13.21 23.11 -17.05
CA GLY A 444 -14.53 22.89 -17.62
C GLY A 444 -15.46 24.12 -17.48
N LYS A 445 -15.50 24.76 -16.30
CA LYS A 445 -16.27 26.00 -16.09
C LYS A 445 -15.71 27.17 -16.89
N LEU A 446 -14.40 27.31 -17.00
CA LEU A 446 -13.73 28.32 -17.80
C LEU A 446 -14.13 28.20 -19.26
N PHE A 447 -14.07 26.99 -19.81
CA PHE A 447 -14.50 26.72 -21.16
C PHE A 447 -16.00 26.95 -21.35
N TYR A 448 -16.82 26.57 -20.38
CA TYR A 448 -18.25 26.83 -20.41
C TYR A 448 -18.60 28.33 -20.35
N SER A 449 -17.86 29.13 -19.56
CA SER A 449 -18.07 30.58 -19.48
C SER A 449 -17.55 31.31 -20.74
N ILE A 450 -16.38 30.96 -21.25
CA ILE A 450 -15.88 31.42 -22.53
C ILE A 450 -16.88 31.09 -23.64
N HIS A 451 -17.44 29.89 -23.61
CA HIS A 451 -18.46 29.41 -24.49
C HIS A 451 -19.76 30.22 -24.40
N ASN A 452 -20.31 30.47 -23.22
CA ASN A 452 -21.57 31.18 -23.05
C ASN A 452 -21.49 32.70 -23.33
N GLU A 453 -20.33 33.30 -23.02
CA GLU A 453 -20.14 34.73 -23.25
C GLU A 453 -19.72 35.08 -24.69
N THR A 454 -19.04 34.17 -25.37
CA THR A 454 -18.48 34.45 -26.68
C THR A 454 -19.07 33.65 -27.81
N VAL A 455 -19.74 32.51 -27.61
CA VAL A 455 -19.87 31.63 -28.75
C VAL A 455 -21.00 30.62 -28.80
N GLY A 456 -21.71 30.21 -27.84
CA GLY A 456 -22.69 29.09 -27.93
C GLY A 456 -22.07 27.71 -28.20
N ASP A 457 -22.61 26.70 -27.67
CA ASP A 457 -22.41 25.23 -27.70
C ASP A 457 -21.00 24.62 -27.82
N PHE A 458 -20.46 24.18 -26.69
CA PHE A 458 -19.35 23.26 -26.60
C PHE A 458 -19.88 21.82 -26.76
N HIS A 459 -19.55 21.17 -27.85
CA HIS A 459 -19.88 19.77 -28.09
C HIS A 459 -18.63 19.04 -28.59
N ASN A 460 -18.25 17.98 -27.94
CA ASN A 460 -17.13 17.10 -28.32
C ASN A 460 -15.78 17.80 -28.59
N GLY A 461 -15.35 18.73 -27.74
CA GLY A 461 -14.07 19.42 -27.92
C GLY A 461 -14.05 20.52 -28.99
N ILE A 462 -15.18 20.92 -29.51
CA ILE A 462 -15.29 21.98 -30.52
C ILE A 462 -15.83 23.27 -29.89
N ILE A 463 -15.07 24.35 -29.97
CA ILE A 463 -15.53 25.70 -29.58
C ILE A 463 -16.08 26.43 -30.80
N LYS A 464 -17.35 26.83 -30.75
CA LYS A 464 -18.00 27.62 -31.81
C LYS A 464 -18.10 29.07 -31.37
N PHE A 465 -17.34 29.96 -31.96
CA PHE A 465 -17.36 31.40 -31.64
C PHE A 465 -18.61 32.10 -32.15
N LYS A 466 -19.41 32.72 -31.29
CA LYS A 466 -20.63 33.47 -31.65
C LYS A 466 -20.42 34.96 -31.89
N SER A 467 -19.46 35.59 -31.26
CA SER A 467 -19.12 36.99 -31.38
C SER A 467 -17.65 37.30 -31.18
N LEU A 468 -17.22 38.46 -31.64
CA LEU A 468 -15.85 38.90 -31.88
C LEU A 468 -15.11 39.43 -30.67
N ASP A 469 -15.35 38.99 -29.47
CA ASP A 469 -14.49 39.38 -28.35
C ASP A 469 -13.19 38.50 -28.27
N ILE A 470 -12.60 38.33 -29.46
CA ILE A 470 -11.28 37.71 -29.66
C ILE A 470 -10.19 38.48 -28.92
N LEU A 471 -10.38 39.77 -28.61
CA LEU A 471 -9.51 40.58 -27.77
C LEU A 471 -9.40 40.01 -26.33
N LYS A 472 -10.47 39.39 -25.82
CA LYS A 472 -10.40 38.69 -24.50
C LYS A 472 -9.59 37.39 -24.56
N LEU A 473 -9.54 36.75 -25.72
CA LEU A 473 -8.67 35.58 -25.93
C LEU A 473 -7.19 35.93 -26.00
N LYS A 474 -6.80 37.18 -26.28
CA LYS A 474 -5.40 37.62 -26.27
C LYS A 474 -4.74 37.57 -24.89
N THR A 475 -5.52 37.52 -23.84
CA THR A 475 -5.00 37.41 -22.44
C THR A 475 -4.74 35.98 -22.00
N LEU A 476 -5.18 34.99 -22.78
CA LEU A 476 -4.92 33.58 -22.53
C LEU A 476 -3.76 33.15 -23.43
N ASN A 477 -2.63 32.73 -22.88
CA ASN A 477 -1.52 32.16 -23.66
C ASN A 477 -2.01 30.88 -24.36
N TYR A 478 -2.43 30.98 -25.61
CA TYR A 478 -2.82 29.84 -26.41
C TYR A 478 -2.11 29.91 -27.78
N VAL A 479 -1.85 28.73 -28.30
CA VAL A 479 -1.29 28.53 -29.63
C VAL A 479 -2.39 28.02 -30.53
N ILE A 480 -2.59 28.66 -31.66
CA ILE A 480 -3.53 28.18 -32.71
C ILE A 480 -2.71 27.58 -33.83
N GLU A 481 -2.84 26.29 -34.04
CA GLU A 481 -2.17 25.56 -35.11
C GLU A 481 -3.19 24.96 -36.10
N TYR A 482 -2.83 24.87 -37.36
CA TYR A 482 -3.64 24.15 -38.33
C TYR A 482 -3.21 22.68 -38.34
N SER A 483 -4.15 21.78 -38.02
CA SER A 483 -3.95 20.35 -38.17
C SER A 483 -4.40 19.88 -39.55
N SER A 484 -3.46 19.46 -40.37
CA SER A 484 -3.76 18.87 -41.67
C SER A 484 -4.52 17.54 -41.56
N ALA A 485 -4.27 16.76 -40.51
CA ALA A 485 -4.95 15.50 -40.25
C ALA A 485 -6.43 15.67 -39.92
N LEU A 486 -6.79 16.76 -39.23
CA LEU A 486 -8.17 17.07 -38.88
C LEU A 486 -8.81 18.12 -39.80
N ASN A 487 -8.03 18.68 -40.74
CA ASN A 487 -8.47 19.78 -41.64
C ASN A 487 -9.12 20.94 -40.86
N ALA A 488 -8.61 21.27 -39.69
CA ALA A 488 -9.16 22.25 -38.77
C ALA A 488 -8.04 23.00 -38.02
N HIS A 489 -8.37 24.17 -37.48
CA HIS A 489 -7.50 24.89 -36.57
C HIS A 489 -7.69 24.33 -35.15
N ILE A 490 -6.57 24.14 -34.47
CA ILE A 490 -6.54 23.62 -33.12
C ILE A 490 -5.98 24.71 -32.21
N ALA A 491 -6.74 25.07 -31.17
CA ALA A 491 -6.21 25.88 -30.08
C ALA A 491 -5.59 24.98 -29.04
N LYS A 492 -4.34 25.22 -28.72
CA LYS A 492 -3.58 24.48 -27.70
C LYS A 492 -3.47 25.34 -26.45
N PHE A 493 -3.95 24.80 -25.32
CA PHE A 493 -3.85 25.38 -23.98
C PHE A 493 -3.10 24.40 -23.10
N GLY A 494 -1.80 24.60 -22.95
CA GLY A 494 -0.95 23.61 -22.30
C GLY A 494 -0.98 22.28 -23.06
N GLU A 495 -1.44 21.20 -22.41
CA GLU A 495 -1.60 19.87 -23.04
C GLU A 495 -2.97 19.64 -23.68
N LEU A 496 -3.91 20.57 -23.54
CA LEU A 496 -5.27 20.44 -24.04
C LEU A 496 -5.40 20.98 -25.47
N LEU A 497 -6.02 20.22 -26.35
CA LEU A 497 -6.23 20.55 -27.77
C LEU A 497 -7.70 20.77 -28.03
N TYR A 498 -8.03 21.87 -28.73
CA TYR A 498 -9.39 22.23 -29.11
C TYR A 498 -9.49 22.49 -30.61
N ILE A 499 -10.55 21.98 -31.22
CA ILE A 499 -10.87 22.26 -32.63
C ILE A 499 -11.69 23.54 -32.69
N LEU A 500 -11.23 24.52 -33.45
CA LEU A 500 -11.91 25.80 -33.63
C LEU A 500 -12.77 25.78 -34.92
N GLU A 501 -14.08 25.86 -34.77
CA GLU A 501 -15.00 26.15 -35.88
C GLU A 501 -15.50 27.61 -35.78
N ILE A 502 -15.24 28.41 -36.81
CA ILE A 502 -15.69 29.78 -36.85
C ILE A 502 -16.98 29.85 -37.68
N PRO A 503 -18.13 30.28 -37.11
CA PRO A 503 -19.37 30.39 -37.81
C PRO A 503 -19.29 31.36 -39.03
N LYS A 504 -19.96 31.01 -40.13
CA LYS A 504 -19.95 31.81 -41.38
C LYS A 504 -20.27 33.30 -41.19
N LYS A 505 -21.20 33.62 -40.28
CA LYS A 505 -21.58 35.03 -39.99
C LYS A 505 -20.44 35.84 -39.39
N ILE A 506 -19.52 35.21 -38.67
CA ILE A 506 -18.39 35.88 -38.02
C ILE A 506 -17.19 35.91 -38.96
N ALA A 507 -17.02 34.89 -39.80
CA ALA A 507 -15.93 34.83 -40.77
C ALA A 507 -15.89 36.04 -41.73
N HIS A 508 -17.02 36.70 -42.00
CA HIS A 508 -17.07 37.92 -42.80
C HIS A 508 -16.69 39.19 -42.03
N GLN A 509 -16.68 39.14 -40.72
CA GLN A 509 -16.40 40.30 -39.85
C GLN A 509 -14.96 40.37 -39.35
N ILE A 510 -14.25 39.25 -39.41
CA ILE A 510 -12.84 39.14 -38.95
C ILE A 510 -11.95 39.06 -40.20
N GLY A 511 -11.35 40.19 -40.59
CA GLY A 511 -10.37 40.21 -41.68
C GLY A 511 -9.06 39.54 -41.32
N THR A 512 -8.54 39.87 -40.19
CA THR A 512 -7.20 39.42 -39.73
C THR A 512 -7.15 39.26 -38.21
N LEU A 513 -6.63 38.15 -37.76
CA LEU A 513 -6.32 37.92 -36.35
C LEU A 513 -4.80 37.83 -36.20
N SER A 514 -4.21 38.69 -35.38
CA SER A 514 -2.79 38.60 -35.02
C SER A 514 -2.66 37.86 -33.70
N VAL A 515 -1.83 36.81 -33.69
CA VAL A 515 -1.48 36.02 -32.50
C VAL A 515 0.01 36.11 -32.32
N SER A 516 0.47 36.45 -31.14
CA SER A 516 1.90 36.52 -30.80
C SER A 516 2.30 35.30 -29.98
N GLU A 517 3.31 34.58 -30.43
CA GLU A 517 3.90 33.47 -29.72
C GLU A 517 5.41 33.64 -29.72
N ASN A 518 6.03 33.64 -28.55
CA ASN A 518 7.52 33.72 -28.37
C ASN A 518 8.17 34.89 -29.18
N GLY A 519 7.46 36.02 -29.31
CA GLY A 519 7.95 37.19 -30.04
C GLY A 519 7.73 37.12 -31.56
N ALA A 520 7.09 36.07 -32.06
CA ALA A 520 6.68 35.98 -33.47
C ALA A 520 5.20 36.34 -33.62
N GLU A 521 4.88 37.28 -34.53
CA GLU A 521 3.51 37.62 -34.87
C GLU A 521 3.01 36.75 -36.03
N PHE A 522 1.83 36.13 -35.82
CA PHE A 522 1.13 35.36 -36.86
C PHE A 522 -0.13 36.10 -37.29
N THR A 523 -0.28 36.24 -38.56
CA THR A 523 -1.50 36.78 -39.13
C THR A 523 -2.33 35.67 -39.73
N LEU A 524 -3.56 35.50 -39.25
CA LEU A 524 -4.53 34.52 -39.74
C LEU A 524 -5.61 35.22 -40.56
N ASN A 525 -5.82 34.78 -41.78
CA ASN A 525 -6.96 35.22 -42.62
C ASN A 525 -8.08 34.18 -42.56
N ILE A 526 -9.29 34.67 -42.35
CA ILE A 526 -10.49 33.84 -42.34
C ILE A 526 -11.06 33.81 -43.76
N LYS A 527 -11.07 32.65 -44.40
CA LYS A 527 -11.72 32.43 -45.68
C LYS A 527 -13.16 31.92 -45.52
N GLN A 528 -13.99 32.17 -46.55
CA GLN A 528 -15.35 31.64 -46.65
C GLN A 528 -15.43 30.17 -46.26
N GLN A 529 -16.31 29.84 -45.33
CA GLN A 529 -16.59 28.55 -44.71
C GLN A 529 -15.99 28.34 -43.31
N GLY A 530 -15.58 29.39 -42.57
CA GLY A 530 -15.08 29.25 -41.19
C GLY A 530 -13.71 28.57 -41.07
N LYS A 531 -12.92 28.55 -42.15
CA LYS A 531 -11.54 28.03 -42.13
C LYS A 531 -10.57 29.19 -41.99
N MET A 532 -9.66 29.12 -41.04
CA MET A 532 -8.54 30.05 -40.96
C MET A 532 -7.35 29.51 -41.77
N LYS A 533 -6.65 30.39 -42.46
CA LYS A 533 -5.42 30.05 -43.15
C LYS A 533 -4.31 30.97 -42.63
N ARG A 534 -3.21 30.39 -42.22
CA ARG A 534 -1.97 31.12 -41.89
C ARG A 534 -1.43 31.78 -43.14
N ILE A 535 -1.15 33.07 -43.08
CA ILE A 535 -0.71 33.83 -44.27
C ILE A 535 0.79 34.11 -44.22
N ASN A 536 1.35 34.43 -43.08
CA ASN A 536 2.79 34.68 -42.93
C ASN A 536 3.30 34.21 -41.57
N GLN A 537 4.49 33.70 -41.60
CA GLN A 537 5.31 33.53 -40.42
C GLN A 537 6.15 34.77 -40.22
#